data_2007eb71f86c44206b3b02f6eab0d26a
#
_entry.id   2007eb71f86c44206b3b02f6eab0d26a
#
_cell.length_a   1.000
_cell.length_b   1.000
_cell.length_c   1.000
_cell.angle_alpha   90.00
_cell.angle_beta   90.00
_cell.angle_gamma   90.00
#
_symmetry.space_group_name_H-M   'P 1'
#
loop_
_entity.id
_entity.type
_entity.pdbx_description
1 polymer ?
#
loop_
_entity_poly.entity_id
_entity_poly.type
_entity_poly.pdbx_seq_one_letter_code
_entity_poly.pdbx_strand_id
1 'polypeptide(L)'
;MKKGKIGTIPREQYYKERQRRWVWIFPKIDRQTTLGQIVDLDSFCQILFSHSVKKRGVAKAIIEIFAQERRPMFLRELQYKILERIKVSSQTLSDTYKAMLRSGILEKKYRNDPTYVSRQFSNRLRDIAQYWENYLVAKKLAT
;
A
#
# COMPACT_ATOMS: atom_id res chain seq x y z
N MET A 1 -25.54 10.95 -9.17
CA MET A 1 -25.15 11.13 -8.55
C MET A 1 -25.00 12.01 -8.08
N LYS A 2 -24.91 12.03 -7.42
CA LYS A 2 -24.87 13.02 -7.08
C LYS A 2 -23.73 13.35 -6.41
N LYS A 3 -22.95 14.15 -6.94
CA LYS A 3 -21.78 14.63 -6.37
C LYS A 3 -22.03 15.25 -5.04
N GLY A 4 -23.20 15.76 -4.86
CA GLY A 4 -23.59 16.40 -3.62
C GLY A 4 -23.49 15.49 -2.41
N LYS A 5 -23.60 14.21 -2.64
CA LYS A 5 -23.51 13.29 -1.51
C LYS A 5 -22.14 13.24 -0.91
N ILE A 6 -21.12 13.40 -1.72
CA ILE A 6 -19.77 13.43 -1.20
C ILE A 6 -19.57 14.69 -0.39
N GLY A 7 -20.15 15.78 -0.85
CA GLY A 7 -20.02 17.06 -0.16
C GLY A 7 -20.71 17.12 1.18
N THR A 8 -21.63 16.20 1.46
CA THR A 8 -22.35 16.20 2.73
C THR A 8 -21.60 15.44 3.81
N ILE A 9 -20.54 14.75 3.46
CA ILE A 9 -19.74 13.98 4.41
C ILE A 9 -18.48 14.77 4.74
N PRO A 10 -18.13 14.89 6.02
CA PRO A 10 -16.87 15.54 6.36
C PRO A 10 -15.73 14.88 5.62
N ARG A 11 -14.80 15.70 5.14
CA ARG A 11 -13.70 15.19 4.32
C ARG A 11 -12.91 14.09 5.02
N GLU A 12 -12.63 14.26 6.29
CA GLU A 12 -11.95 13.24 7.06
C GLU A 12 -12.65 11.91 7.02
N GLN A 13 -13.95 11.94 7.28
CA GLN A 13 -14.75 10.73 7.31
C GLN A 13 -14.80 10.06 5.96
N TYR A 14 -14.92 10.85 4.90
CA TYR A 14 -14.94 10.33 3.55
C TYR A 14 -13.66 9.55 3.24
N TYR A 15 -12.51 10.11 3.57
CA TYR A 15 -11.24 9.44 3.29
C TYR A 15 -11.02 8.23 4.18
N LYS A 16 -11.47 8.29 5.43
CA LYS A 16 -11.38 7.14 6.30
C LYS A 16 -12.20 5.98 5.77
N GLU A 17 -13.40 6.26 5.27
CA GLU A 17 -14.25 5.22 4.73
C GLU A 17 -13.69 4.64 3.46
N ARG A 18 -13.11 5.47 2.61
CA ARG A 18 -12.45 4.97 1.42
C ARG A 18 -11.28 4.08 1.76
N GLN A 19 -10.49 4.45 2.76
CA GLN A 19 -9.37 3.65 3.19
C GLN A 19 -9.83 2.31 3.74
N ARG A 20 -10.93 2.28 4.44
CA ARG A 20 -11.48 1.03 4.95
C ARG A 20 -11.93 0.09 3.85
N ARG A 21 -12.46 0.64 2.77
CA ARG A 21 -12.88 -0.18 1.63
C ARG A 21 -11.71 -0.86 0.97
N TRP A 22 -10.55 -0.23 1.04
CA TRP A 22 -9.35 -0.74 0.41
C TRP A 22 -8.36 -1.14 1.48
N VAL A 23 -8.74 -2.16 2.21
CA VAL A 23 -7.99 -2.56 3.40
C VAL A 23 -6.55 -2.87 3.08
N TRP A 24 -6.33 -3.60 2.01
CA TRP A 24 -4.96 -3.97 1.64
C TRP A 24 -4.96 -4.64 0.26
N ILE A 25 -3.77 -4.82 -0.27
CA ILE A 25 -3.58 -5.55 -1.50
C ILE A 25 -3.22 -6.96 -1.14
N PHE A 26 -4.00 -7.91 -1.65
CA PHE A 26 -3.70 -9.30 -1.40
C PHE A 26 -2.58 -9.74 -2.34
N PRO A 27 -1.40 -10.08 -1.82
CA PRO A 27 -0.32 -10.53 -2.71
C PRO A 27 -0.72 -11.82 -3.39
N LYS A 28 -0.36 -11.94 -4.65
CA LYS A 28 -0.63 -13.15 -5.38
C LYS A 28 0.48 -14.14 -5.07
N ILE A 29 0.20 -15.04 -4.16
CA ILE A 29 1.19 -16.03 -3.72
C ILE A 29 0.77 -17.37 -4.29
N ASP A 30 1.62 -17.94 -5.13
CA ASP A 30 1.36 -19.25 -5.69
C ASP A 30 2.19 -20.31 -4.95
N ARG A 31 2.11 -21.54 -5.44
CA ARG A 31 2.81 -22.65 -4.81
C ARG A 31 4.31 -22.48 -4.77
N GLN A 32 4.85 -21.77 -5.73
CA GLN A 32 6.29 -21.63 -5.85
C GLN A 32 6.83 -20.46 -5.08
N THR A 33 5.93 -19.57 -4.62
CA THR A 33 6.32 -18.39 -3.89
C THR A 33 6.22 -18.67 -2.40
N THR A 34 7.31 -18.60 -1.70
CA THR A 34 7.29 -18.72 -0.25
C THR A 34 7.65 -17.36 0.34
N LEU A 35 7.02 -17.03 1.46
CA LEU A 35 7.29 -15.76 2.10
C LEU A 35 8.71 -15.70 2.65
N GLY A 36 9.32 -16.85 2.87
CA GLY A 36 10.72 -16.89 3.28
C GLY A 36 11.69 -16.44 2.19
N GLN A 37 11.19 -16.30 0.95
CA GLN A 37 12.03 -15.82 -0.14
C GLN A 37 12.02 -14.30 -0.27
N ILE A 38 11.30 -13.60 0.60
CA ILE A 38 11.36 -12.15 0.62
C ILE A 38 12.62 -11.76 1.37
N VAL A 39 13.67 -11.48 0.60
CA VAL A 39 14.99 -11.21 1.19
C VAL A 39 15.47 -9.78 0.92
N ASP A 40 14.80 -9.08 0.02
CA ASP A 40 15.17 -7.70 -0.30
C ASP A 40 13.95 -6.93 -0.77
N LEU A 41 14.15 -5.66 -1.08
CA LEU A 41 13.05 -4.81 -1.51
C LEU A 41 12.47 -5.24 -2.84
N ASP A 42 13.30 -5.75 -3.74
CA ASP A 42 12.82 -6.23 -5.03
C ASP A 42 11.85 -7.38 -4.87
N SER A 43 12.20 -8.38 -4.08
CA SER A 43 11.31 -9.52 -3.88
C SER A 43 10.05 -9.12 -3.15
N PHE A 44 10.14 -8.15 -2.23
CA PHE A 44 8.96 -7.62 -1.56
C PHE A 44 8.01 -6.98 -2.55
N CYS A 45 8.52 -6.10 -3.42
CA CYS A 45 7.69 -5.43 -4.42
C CYS A 45 7.15 -6.41 -5.45
N GLN A 46 7.89 -7.45 -5.75
CA GLN A 46 7.43 -8.48 -6.67
C GLN A 46 6.19 -9.20 -6.15
N ILE A 47 6.14 -9.46 -4.87
CA ILE A 47 4.97 -10.09 -4.27
C ILE A 47 3.76 -9.15 -4.29
N LEU A 48 3.99 -7.88 -3.97
CA LEU A 48 2.90 -6.91 -3.94
C LEU A 48 2.32 -6.62 -5.32
N PHE A 49 3.17 -6.58 -6.33
CA PHE A 49 2.76 -6.24 -7.69
C PHE A 49 3.24 -7.30 -8.66
N SER A 50 2.85 -8.55 -8.41
CA SER A 50 3.40 -9.69 -9.13
C SER A 50 3.11 -9.68 -10.62
N HIS A 51 2.05 -9.01 -11.05
CA HIS A 51 1.64 -9.01 -12.46
C HIS A 51 1.96 -7.71 -13.17
N SER A 52 2.76 -6.84 -12.59
CA SER A 52 3.11 -5.58 -13.26
C SER A 52 4.53 -5.17 -12.93
N VAL A 53 5.41 -5.38 -13.90
CA VAL A 53 6.81 -4.97 -13.78
C VAL A 53 6.92 -3.47 -13.56
N LYS A 54 6.07 -2.68 -14.24
CA LYS A 54 6.11 -1.23 -14.11
C LYS A 54 5.72 -0.78 -12.71
N LYS A 55 4.68 -1.38 -12.14
CA LYS A 55 4.26 -1.02 -10.79
C LYS A 55 5.28 -1.43 -9.74
N ARG A 56 5.95 -2.57 -9.96
CA ARG A 56 7.04 -2.97 -9.06
C ARG A 56 8.14 -1.92 -9.03
N GLY A 57 8.50 -1.43 -10.20
CA GLY A 57 9.53 -0.40 -10.31
C GLY A 57 9.13 0.90 -9.61
N VAL A 58 7.88 1.31 -9.76
CA VAL A 58 7.38 2.50 -9.09
C VAL A 58 7.38 2.30 -7.57
N ALA A 59 6.88 1.16 -7.12
CA ALA A 59 6.81 0.88 -5.68
C ALA A 59 8.20 0.88 -5.07
N LYS A 60 9.15 0.25 -5.74
CA LYS A 60 10.53 0.23 -5.26
C LYS A 60 11.11 1.64 -5.20
N ALA A 61 10.89 2.43 -6.24
CA ALA A 61 11.39 3.80 -6.27
C ALA A 61 10.81 4.63 -5.13
N ILE A 62 9.50 4.50 -4.88
CA ILE A 62 8.85 5.23 -3.81
C ILE A 62 9.49 4.88 -2.46
N ILE A 63 9.64 3.61 -2.19
CA ILE A 63 10.18 3.17 -0.91
C ILE A 63 11.63 3.63 -0.74
N GLU A 64 12.42 3.51 -1.80
CA GLU A 64 13.81 3.94 -1.74
C GLU A 64 13.95 5.45 -1.52
N ILE A 65 13.07 6.22 -2.13
CA ILE A 65 13.07 7.67 -1.93
C ILE A 65 12.79 8.01 -0.47
N PHE A 66 11.79 7.35 0.13
CA PHE A 66 11.50 7.57 1.53
C PHE A 66 12.65 7.13 2.43
N ALA A 67 13.34 6.05 2.05
CA ALA A 67 14.48 5.58 2.82
C ALA A 67 15.64 6.59 2.79
N GLN A 68 15.78 7.31 1.68
CA GLN A 68 16.81 8.34 1.56
C GLN A 68 16.43 9.62 2.26
N GLU A 69 15.20 10.09 2.02
CA GLU A 69 14.75 11.39 2.53
C GLU A 69 14.43 11.36 4.02
N ARG A 70 13.92 10.24 4.50
CA ARG A 70 13.59 10.03 5.93
C ARG A 70 12.65 11.09 6.48
N ARG A 71 11.69 11.53 5.68
CA ARG A 71 10.70 12.52 6.09
C ARG A 71 9.43 12.34 5.27
N PRO A 72 8.30 12.86 5.76
CA PRO A 72 7.08 12.87 4.94
C PRO A 72 7.30 13.72 3.68
N MET A 73 6.61 13.37 2.62
CA MET A 73 6.73 14.11 1.36
C MET A 73 5.37 14.27 0.71
N PHE A 74 5.16 15.42 0.09
CA PHE A 74 3.95 15.64 -0.69
C PHE A 74 4.03 14.88 -1.99
N LEU A 75 2.87 14.52 -2.51
CA LEU A 75 2.80 13.72 -3.73
C LEU A 75 3.55 14.37 -4.89
N ARG A 76 3.43 15.68 -5.04
CA ARG A 76 4.10 16.36 -6.14
C ARG A 76 5.62 16.19 -6.06
N GLU A 77 6.16 16.34 -4.88
CA GLU A 77 7.59 16.16 -4.67
C GLU A 77 8.00 14.71 -4.95
N LEU A 78 7.21 13.78 -4.48
CA LEU A 78 7.47 12.38 -4.70
C LEU A 78 7.43 12.02 -6.19
N GLN A 79 6.43 12.52 -6.91
CA GLN A 79 6.33 12.32 -8.35
C GLN A 79 7.57 12.81 -9.07
N TYR A 80 8.03 13.99 -8.72
CA TYR A 80 9.20 14.56 -9.35
C TYR A 80 10.42 13.67 -9.15
N LYS A 81 10.63 13.20 -7.93
CA LYS A 81 11.77 12.35 -7.63
C LYS A 81 11.68 10.99 -8.30
N ILE A 82 10.48 10.43 -8.42
CA ILE A 82 10.29 9.16 -9.11
C ILE A 82 10.66 9.31 -10.58
N LEU A 83 10.18 10.37 -11.22
CA LEU A 83 10.42 10.57 -12.64
C LEU A 83 11.89 10.88 -12.96
N GLU A 84 12.66 11.30 -11.98
CA GLU A 84 14.11 11.43 -12.15
C GLU A 84 14.80 10.07 -12.20
N ARG A 85 14.17 9.04 -11.63
CA ARG A 85 14.78 7.71 -11.53
C ARG A 85 14.32 6.77 -12.63
N ILE A 86 13.05 6.82 -12.97
CA ILE A 86 12.47 5.86 -13.90
C ILE A 86 11.53 6.57 -14.86
N LYS A 87 11.34 5.93 -16.00
CA LYS A 87 10.43 6.42 -17.01
C LYS A 87 9.12 5.65 -16.86
N VAL A 88 8.07 6.34 -16.48
CA VAL A 88 6.79 5.70 -16.22
C VAL A 88 5.68 6.70 -16.48
N SER A 89 4.50 6.22 -16.89
CA SER A 89 3.36 7.08 -17.13
C SER A 89 2.80 7.60 -15.81
N SER A 90 2.16 8.76 -15.87
CA SER A 90 1.54 9.31 -14.67
C SER A 90 0.43 8.42 -14.15
N GLN A 91 -0.24 7.68 -15.03
CA GLN A 91 -1.29 6.77 -14.63
C GLN A 91 -0.73 5.61 -13.79
N THR A 92 0.34 4.99 -14.28
CA THR A 92 0.98 3.90 -13.53
C THR A 92 1.49 4.38 -12.17
N LEU A 93 2.10 5.56 -12.15
CA LEU A 93 2.60 6.14 -10.91
C LEU A 93 1.45 6.36 -9.93
N SER A 94 0.37 6.98 -10.41
CA SER A 94 -0.79 7.28 -9.58
C SER A 94 -1.43 6.01 -9.04
N ASP A 95 -1.62 5.01 -9.91
CA ASP A 95 -2.25 3.75 -9.50
C ASP A 95 -1.42 3.04 -8.44
N THR A 96 -0.10 3.00 -8.62
CA THR A 96 0.79 2.36 -7.66
C THR A 96 0.76 3.09 -6.33
N TYR A 97 0.85 4.41 -6.38
CA TYR A 97 0.81 5.23 -5.18
C TYR A 97 -0.49 5.01 -4.39
N LYS A 98 -1.63 5.01 -5.09
CA LYS A 98 -2.91 4.78 -4.45
C LYS A 98 -2.99 3.39 -3.84
N ALA A 99 -2.46 2.39 -4.54
CA ALA A 99 -2.44 1.03 -4.02
C ALA A 99 -1.61 0.94 -2.74
N MET A 100 -0.49 1.65 -2.70
CA MET A 100 0.36 1.65 -1.51
C MET A 100 -0.32 2.36 -0.33
N LEU A 101 -1.10 3.41 -0.62
CA LEU A 101 -1.90 4.04 0.42
C LEU A 101 -2.98 3.09 0.95
N ARG A 102 -3.65 2.39 0.07
CA ARG A 102 -4.73 1.47 0.47
C ARG A 102 -4.23 0.32 1.29
N SER A 103 -3.05 -0.16 0.97
CA SER A 103 -2.46 -1.29 1.70
C SER A 103 -1.94 -0.90 3.07
N GLY A 104 -1.66 0.39 3.28
CA GLY A 104 -1.09 0.85 4.52
C GLY A 104 0.44 0.87 4.53
N ILE A 105 1.06 0.62 3.38
CA ILE A 105 2.51 0.80 3.25
C ILE A 105 2.84 2.28 3.36
N LEU A 106 2.00 3.09 2.73
CA LEU A 106 2.06 4.54 2.85
C LEU A 106 0.82 5.03 3.57
N GLU A 107 0.93 6.17 4.20
CA GLU A 107 -0.19 6.75 4.92
C GLU A 107 -0.16 8.26 4.82
N LYS A 108 -1.32 8.90 4.79
CA LYS A 108 -1.44 10.32 4.99
C LYS A 108 -2.76 10.59 5.71
N LYS A 109 -2.76 11.62 6.53
CA LYS A 109 -3.89 11.88 7.39
C LYS A 109 -5.06 12.49 6.62
N TYR A 110 -4.77 13.45 5.77
CA TYR A 110 -5.78 14.14 4.98
C TYR A 110 -5.31 14.26 3.54
N ARG A 111 -6.23 14.66 2.67
CA ARG A 111 -5.97 14.73 1.24
C ARG A 111 -4.72 15.52 0.86
N ASN A 112 -4.54 16.67 1.49
CA ASN A 112 -3.44 17.56 1.14
C ASN A 112 -2.24 17.46 2.07
N ASP A 113 -2.22 16.44 2.90
CA ASP A 113 -1.10 16.24 3.81
C ASP A 113 0.03 15.50 3.13
N PRO A 114 1.24 15.64 3.65
CA PRO A 114 2.35 14.84 3.13
C PRO A 114 2.14 13.36 3.46
N THR A 115 2.71 12.53 2.62
CA THR A 115 2.65 11.09 2.76
C THR A 115 3.87 10.59 3.52
N TYR A 116 3.71 9.53 4.29
CA TYR A 116 4.82 8.92 5.01
C TYR A 116 4.70 7.40 4.98
N VAL A 117 5.83 6.72 5.20
CA VAL A 117 5.87 5.27 5.27
C VAL A 117 5.25 4.83 6.59
N SER A 118 4.41 3.81 6.55
CA SER A 118 3.60 3.45 7.70
C SER A 118 3.74 1.99 8.08
N ARG A 119 3.44 1.70 9.33
CA ARG A 119 3.37 0.32 9.83
C ARG A 119 1.98 -0.28 9.72
N GLN A 120 1.03 0.46 9.15
CA GLN A 120 -0.34 -0.05 9.04
C GLN A 120 -0.42 -1.34 8.23
N PHE A 121 0.42 -1.46 7.21
CA PHE A 121 0.47 -2.68 6.43
C PHE A 121 0.80 -3.88 7.32
N SER A 122 1.85 -3.75 8.12
CA SER A 122 2.24 -4.81 9.05
C SER A 122 1.15 -5.11 10.07
N ASN A 123 0.55 -4.06 10.62
CA ASN A 123 -0.49 -4.22 11.63
C ASN A 123 -1.70 -4.94 11.05
N ARG A 124 -2.11 -4.59 9.83
CA ARG A 124 -3.23 -5.24 9.17
C ARG A 124 -2.96 -6.71 8.91
N LEU A 125 -1.76 -7.03 8.46
CA LEU A 125 -1.39 -8.42 8.23
C LEU A 125 -1.38 -9.22 9.52
N ARG A 126 -0.87 -8.63 10.60
CA ARG A 126 -0.86 -9.30 11.89
C ARG A 126 -2.28 -9.54 12.39
N ASP A 127 -3.15 -8.56 12.25
CA ASP A 127 -4.53 -8.69 12.69
C ASP A 127 -5.25 -9.79 11.93
N ILE A 128 -5.04 -9.84 10.62
CA ILE A 128 -5.64 -10.88 9.80
C ILE A 128 -5.11 -12.25 10.21
N ALA A 129 -3.81 -12.37 10.37
CA ALA A 129 -3.19 -13.61 10.77
C ALA A 129 -3.66 -14.04 12.15
N GLN A 130 -3.78 -13.10 13.08
CA GLN A 130 -4.22 -13.39 14.43
C GLN A 130 -5.68 -13.87 14.45
N TYR A 131 -6.52 -13.20 13.68
CA TYR A 131 -7.91 -13.63 13.60
C TYR A 131 -8.03 -15.05 13.06
N TRP A 132 -7.29 -15.33 11.99
CA TRP A 132 -7.31 -16.65 11.39
C TRP A 132 -6.83 -17.71 12.37
N GLU A 133 -5.73 -17.43 13.05
CA GLU A 133 -5.19 -18.35 14.04
C GLU A 133 -6.21 -18.63 15.14
N ASN A 134 -6.81 -17.57 15.66
CA ASN A 134 -7.82 -17.71 16.73
C ASN A 134 -9.02 -18.52 16.26
N TYR A 135 -9.43 -18.32 15.02
CA TYR A 135 -10.55 -19.06 14.45
C TYR A 135 -10.24 -20.54 14.35
N LEU A 136 -9.05 -20.86 13.86
CA LEU A 136 -8.63 -22.26 13.72
C LEU A 136 -8.61 -22.96 15.09
N VAL A 137 -8.07 -22.28 16.10
CA VAL A 137 -7.99 -22.84 17.45
C VAL A 137 -9.40 -23.03 18.03
N ALA A 138 -10.24 -22.01 17.93
CA ALA A 138 -11.58 -22.04 18.49
C ALA A 138 -12.44 -23.13 17.86
N LYS A 139 -12.26 -23.40 16.58
CA LYS A 139 -13.03 -24.43 15.89
C LYS A 139 -12.31 -25.77 15.83
N LYS A 140 -11.13 -25.85 16.41
CA LYS A 140 -10.32 -27.07 16.43
C LYS A 140 -10.06 -27.62 15.04
N LEU A 141 -9.78 -26.72 14.09
CA LEU A 141 -9.56 -27.10 12.70
C LEU A 141 -8.09 -27.35 12.38
N ALA A 142 -7.19 -26.68 13.08
CA ALA A 142 -5.76 -26.84 12.84
C ALA A 142 -5.13 -27.76 13.85
N THR A 143 -4.11 -28.44 13.46
CA THR A 143 -3.35 -29.32 14.35
C THR A 143 -2.07 -28.63 14.81
#